data_14348fd7ce8a3ca0d8e5c2d2b573141e
#
_entry.id   14348fd7ce8a3ca0d8e5c2d2b573141e
#
_cell.length_a   1.000
_cell.length_b   1.000
_cell.length_c   1.000
_cell.angle_alpha   90.00
_cell.angle_beta   90.00
_cell.angle_gamma   90.00
#
_symmetry.space_group_name_H-M   'P 1'
#
loop_
_entity.id
_entity.type
_entity.pdbx_description
1 polymer ?
#
loop_
_entity_poly.entity_id
_entity_poly.type
_entity_poly.pdbx_seq_one_letter_code
_entity_poly.pdbx_strand_id
1 'polypeptide(L)'
;MGADQHFRVTLSLRREPGAGPVYCKMETSARFRQLKTVKLSCEATYRLDISFKPPQLLQSLSIGGKPVEAIERARDGTACAYSAYHSTKDIAASARGHREDLPIAMRVLGSGYLSTCLQIKYYRLDDQSHCEWGARLHCIELDCSSVEGRLVTVDRETYRKLGIES
;
A
#
# COMPACT_ATOMS: atom_id res chain seq x y z
N MET A 1 -19.61 20.72 -14.24
CA MET A 1 -19.39 19.62 -14.53
C MET A 1 -18.01 19.33 -14.73
N GLY A 2 -17.34 18.75 -14.01
CA GLY A 2 -16.00 18.39 -14.20
C GLY A 2 -15.89 17.19 -15.09
N ALA A 3 -14.90 17.15 -15.95
CA ALA A 3 -14.56 15.96 -16.64
C ALA A 3 -14.01 14.95 -15.64
N ASP A 4 -14.20 13.68 -15.94
CA ASP A 4 -13.60 12.63 -15.13
C ASP A 4 -12.09 12.76 -15.21
N GLN A 5 -11.44 12.60 -14.10
CA GLN A 5 -9.97 12.62 -14.02
C GLN A 5 -9.44 11.22 -13.84
N HIS A 6 -8.34 10.95 -14.51
CA HIS A 6 -7.65 9.67 -14.38
C HIS A 6 -6.25 9.93 -13.85
N PHE A 7 -5.83 9.13 -12.90
CA PHE A 7 -4.46 9.21 -12.41
C PHE A 7 -4.05 7.85 -11.85
N ARG A 8 -2.74 7.67 -11.75
CA ARG A 8 -2.19 6.45 -11.16
C ARG A 8 -1.60 6.76 -9.81
N VAL A 9 -1.93 5.91 -8.83
CA VAL A 9 -1.31 5.92 -7.51
C VAL A 9 -0.41 4.71 -7.43
N THR A 10 0.84 4.92 -7.00
CA THR A 10 1.77 3.82 -6.80
C THR A 10 2.12 3.76 -5.31
N LEU A 11 1.91 2.61 -4.71
CA LEU A 11 2.21 2.38 -3.31
C LEU A 11 3.40 1.44 -3.21
N SER A 12 4.38 1.78 -2.37
CA SER A 12 5.46 0.85 -2.09
C SER A 12 5.76 0.84 -0.60
N LEU A 13 6.11 -0.32 -0.09
CA LEU A 13 6.40 -0.53 1.31
C LEU A 13 7.82 -1.00 1.47
N ARG A 14 8.52 -0.43 2.45
CA ARG A 14 9.87 -0.86 2.81
C ARG A 14 9.97 -0.95 4.31
N ARG A 15 10.73 -1.92 4.78
CA ARG A 15 10.94 -2.10 6.22
C ARG A 15 12.06 -1.18 6.68
N GLU A 16 11.83 -0.46 7.76
CA GLU A 16 12.83 0.43 8.34
C GLU A 16 13.45 -0.23 9.56
N PRO A 17 14.69 0.08 9.89
CA PRO A 17 15.62 0.94 9.14
C PRO A 17 16.24 0.19 7.96
N GLY A 18 16.83 0.94 7.04
CA GLY A 18 17.59 0.36 5.94
C GLY A 18 16.80 0.07 4.69
N ALA A 19 15.53 0.47 4.63
CA ALA A 19 14.69 0.31 3.45
C ALA A 19 14.67 -1.14 2.92
N GLY A 20 14.51 -2.09 3.84
CA GLY A 20 14.49 -3.50 3.49
C GLY A 20 13.27 -3.89 2.67
N PRO A 21 13.40 -4.94 1.86
CA PRO A 21 12.29 -5.35 0.99
C PRO A 21 11.12 -5.93 1.77
N VAL A 22 9.95 -5.81 1.18
CA VAL A 22 8.71 -6.43 1.66
C VAL A 22 8.34 -7.53 0.67
N TYR A 23 7.83 -8.63 1.16
CA TYR A 23 7.55 -9.81 0.35
C TYR A 23 6.05 -10.04 0.24
N CYS A 24 5.66 -10.70 -0.85
CA CYS A 24 4.28 -11.08 -1.11
C CYS A 24 4.18 -12.58 -1.32
N LYS A 25 2.98 -13.10 -1.03
CA LYS A 25 2.64 -14.48 -1.28
C LYS A 25 1.42 -14.51 -2.19
N MET A 26 1.47 -15.37 -3.23
CA MET A 26 0.29 -15.65 -4.04
C MET A 26 -0.54 -16.69 -3.30
N GLU A 27 -1.79 -16.36 -3.02
CA GLU A 27 -2.68 -17.31 -2.36
C GLU A 27 -3.30 -18.25 -3.40
N THR A 28 -3.36 -19.51 -3.05
CA THR A 28 -3.94 -20.53 -3.93
C THR A 28 -5.30 -20.99 -3.44
N SER A 29 -5.71 -20.54 -2.25
CA SER A 29 -6.98 -20.93 -1.65
C SER A 29 -8.03 -19.87 -1.91
N ALA A 30 -9.21 -20.28 -2.34
CA ALA A 30 -10.33 -19.37 -2.58
C ALA A 30 -10.94 -18.81 -1.28
N ARG A 31 -10.51 -19.27 -0.12
CA ARG A 31 -11.07 -18.77 1.14
C ARG A 31 -10.58 -17.37 1.51
N PHE A 32 -9.54 -16.87 0.86
CA PHE A 32 -9.07 -15.51 1.12
C PHE A 32 -9.67 -14.56 0.08
N ARG A 33 -9.98 -13.36 0.55
CA ARG A 33 -10.64 -12.37 -0.29
C ARG A 33 -9.76 -11.94 -1.46
N GLN A 34 -8.46 -11.85 -1.26
CA GLN A 34 -7.53 -11.42 -2.29
C GLN A 34 -6.54 -12.53 -2.61
N LEU A 35 -6.05 -12.51 -3.85
CA LEU A 35 -5.08 -13.50 -4.29
C LEU A 35 -3.67 -13.22 -3.80
N LYS A 36 -3.39 -12.00 -3.37
CA LYS A 36 -2.05 -11.63 -2.92
C LYS A 36 -2.07 -11.19 -1.49
N THR A 37 -1.13 -11.70 -0.72
CA THR A 37 -0.95 -11.35 0.68
C THR A 37 0.40 -10.69 0.85
N VAL A 38 0.42 -9.52 1.47
CA VAL A 38 1.66 -8.83 1.81
C VAL A 38 2.11 -9.33 3.16
N LYS A 39 3.39 -9.66 3.27
CA LYS A 39 3.96 -10.20 4.50
C LYS A 39 4.61 -9.09 5.30
N LEU A 40 4.15 -8.88 6.52
CA LEU A 40 4.73 -7.89 7.41
C LEU A 40 5.12 -8.56 8.72
N SER A 41 6.17 -8.05 9.35
CA SER A 41 6.61 -8.51 10.65
C SER A 41 5.89 -7.73 11.74
N CYS A 42 5.63 -8.37 12.87
CA CYS A 42 5.20 -7.68 14.08
C CYS A 42 6.37 -6.82 14.61
N GLU A 43 6.06 -5.85 15.47
CA GLU A 43 7.06 -5.03 16.14
C GLU A 43 8.05 -4.37 15.17
N ALA A 44 7.55 -3.87 14.06
CA ALA A 44 8.39 -3.28 13.02
C ALA A 44 7.80 -1.97 12.54
N THR A 45 8.63 -1.16 11.89
CA THR A 45 8.20 0.08 11.26
C THR A 45 8.37 -0.06 9.76
N TYR A 46 7.36 0.35 9.02
CA TYR A 46 7.39 0.33 7.56
C TYR A 46 7.21 1.74 7.04
N ARG A 47 7.89 2.04 5.94
CA ARG A 47 7.70 3.29 5.22
C ARG A 47 6.81 3.00 4.03
N LEU A 48 5.72 3.76 3.92
CA LEU A 48 4.83 3.71 2.77
C LEU A 48 5.14 4.90 1.88
N ASP A 49 5.56 4.65 0.65
CA ASP A 49 5.75 5.68 -0.35
C ASP A 49 4.54 5.67 -1.27
N ILE A 50 3.99 6.86 -1.52
CA ILE A 50 2.80 7.04 -2.34
C ILE A 50 3.15 8.04 -3.43
N SER A 51 3.05 7.64 -4.69
CA SER A 51 3.26 8.57 -5.78
C SER A 51 2.00 8.72 -6.63
N PHE A 52 1.84 9.90 -7.22
CA PHE A 52 0.71 10.22 -8.08
C PHE A 52 1.23 10.68 -9.43
N LYS A 53 0.63 10.15 -10.48
CA LYS A 53 0.96 10.56 -11.85
C LYS A 53 -0.34 10.71 -12.63
N PRO A 54 -0.72 11.92 -13.04
CA PRO A 54 -0.06 13.21 -12.80
C PRO A 54 -0.12 13.65 -11.34
N PRO A 55 0.60 14.70 -10.96
CA PRO A 55 0.67 15.12 -9.56
C PRO A 55 -0.69 15.45 -8.96
N GLN A 56 -0.86 15.09 -7.70
CA GLN A 56 -2.04 15.38 -6.91
C GLN A 56 -1.61 16.01 -5.59
N LEU A 57 -2.56 16.54 -4.84
CA LEU A 57 -2.30 17.01 -3.48
C LEU A 57 -2.96 16.05 -2.51
N LEU A 58 -2.15 15.38 -1.73
CA LEU A 58 -2.63 14.45 -0.70
C LEU A 58 -3.00 15.25 0.53
N GLN A 59 -4.28 15.30 0.85
CA GLN A 59 -4.81 16.13 1.92
C GLN A 59 -4.80 15.40 3.25
N SER A 60 -5.11 14.12 3.26
CA SER A 60 -5.09 13.32 4.48
C SER A 60 -4.85 11.87 4.13
N LEU A 61 -4.33 11.12 5.11
CA LEU A 61 -4.02 9.71 4.94
C LEU A 61 -4.29 8.98 6.25
N SER A 62 -4.88 7.80 6.15
CA SER A 62 -4.96 6.88 7.28
C SER A 62 -4.50 5.51 6.85
N ILE A 63 -3.87 4.78 7.76
CA ILE A 63 -3.42 3.42 7.55
C ILE A 63 -3.95 2.59 8.70
N GLY A 64 -4.70 1.54 8.39
CA GLY A 64 -5.30 0.72 9.43
C GLY A 64 -6.28 1.48 10.30
N GLY A 65 -6.93 2.50 9.75
CA GLY A 65 -7.88 3.32 10.49
C GLY A 65 -7.25 4.41 11.34
N LYS A 66 -5.93 4.55 11.33
CA LYS A 66 -5.23 5.57 12.12
C LYS A 66 -4.72 6.67 11.22
N PRO A 67 -4.99 7.95 11.55
CA PRO A 67 -4.44 9.06 10.77
C PRO A 67 -2.92 9.06 10.88
N VAL A 68 -2.26 9.28 9.76
CA VAL A 68 -0.80 9.39 9.73
C VAL A 68 -0.42 10.63 8.93
N GLU A 69 0.74 11.17 9.22
CA GLU A 69 1.26 12.30 8.48
C GLU A 69 1.93 11.82 7.21
N ALA A 70 1.56 12.41 6.08
CA ALA A 70 2.21 12.16 4.81
C ALA A 70 3.04 13.37 4.45
N ILE A 71 4.31 13.15 4.14
CA ILE A 71 5.25 14.22 3.86
C ILE A 71 5.59 14.20 2.37
N GLU A 72 5.39 15.34 1.71
CA GLU A 72 5.74 15.44 0.31
C GLU A 72 7.26 15.39 0.15
N ARG A 73 7.73 14.50 -0.73
CA ARG A 73 9.17 14.29 -0.95
C ARG A 73 9.64 14.85 -2.28
N ALA A 74 8.78 14.86 -3.28
CA ALA A 74 9.15 15.29 -4.61
C ALA A 74 7.93 15.74 -5.37
N ARG A 75 8.11 16.70 -6.26
CA ARG A 75 7.04 17.17 -7.15
C ARG A 75 7.64 17.81 -8.39
N ASP A 76 7.15 17.40 -9.54
CA ASP A 76 7.44 18.10 -10.79
C ASP A 76 6.17 18.10 -11.65
N GLY A 77 6.28 18.46 -12.90
CA GLY A 77 5.12 18.56 -13.79
C GLY A 77 4.48 17.22 -14.13
N THR A 78 5.17 16.11 -13.91
CA THR A 78 4.67 14.79 -14.32
C THR A 78 4.23 13.91 -13.16
N ALA A 79 4.78 14.12 -11.97
CA ALA A 79 4.49 13.24 -10.83
C ALA A 79 4.80 13.93 -9.52
N CYS A 80 4.29 13.37 -8.43
CA CYS A 80 4.70 13.75 -7.08
C CYS A 80 4.77 12.52 -6.20
N ALA A 81 5.45 12.65 -5.06
CA ALA A 81 5.63 11.53 -4.14
C ALA A 81 5.53 12.01 -2.70
N TYR A 82 4.91 11.17 -1.89
CA TYR A 82 4.76 11.38 -0.44
C TYR A 82 5.27 10.15 0.27
N SER A 83 5.67 10.32 1.54
CA SER A 83 5.97 9.17 2.38
C SER A 83 5.30 9.29 3.73
N ALA A 84 4.98 8.14 4.32
CA ALA A 84 4.38 8.02 5.63
C ALA A 84 4.93 6.77 6.30
N TYR A 85 4.75 6.66 7.60
CA TYR A 85 5.26 5.53 8.35
C TYR A 85 4.12 4.77 9.00
N HIS A 86 4.26 3.46 9.04
CA HIS A 86 3.30 2.56 9.66
C HIS A 86 4.03 1.64 10.62
N SER A 87 3.57 1.59 11.86
CA SER A 87 4.15 0.75 12.89
C SER A 87 3.27 -0.48 13.11
N THR A 88 3.90 -1.64 13.20
CA THR A 88 3.20 -2.88 13.57
C THR A 88 3.44 -3.22 15.04
N LYS A 89 3.88 -2.24 15.83
CA LYS A 89 4.04 -2.43 17.27
C LYS A 89 2.70 -2.81 17.89
N ASP A 90 2.72 -3.78 18.77
CA ASP A 90 1.54 -4.28 19.47
C ASP A 90 0.53 -4.99 18.58
N ILE A 91 0.89 -5.31 17.35
CA ILE A 91 0.05 -6.13 16.49
C ILE A 91 0.47 -7.59 16.66
N ALA A 92 -0.51 -8.45 16.95
CA ALA A 92 -0.25 -9.87 17.11
C ALA A 92 -0.01 -10.55 15.77
N ALA A 93 0.81 -11.61 15.78
CA ALA A 93 1.01 -12.40 14.57
C ALA A 93 -0.31 -13.05 14.14
N SER A 94 -0.49 -13.15 12.82
CA SER A 94 -1.70 -13.77 12.28
C SER A 94 -1.73 -15.25 12.62
N ALA A 95 -2.90 -15.74 13.03
CA ALA A 95 -3.09 -17.16 13.26
C ALA A 95 -2.96 -17.91 11.93
N ARG A 96 -2.55 -19.17 12.01
CA ARG A 96 -2.39 -19.99 10.82
C ARG A 96 -3.69 -20.03 10.03
N GLY A 97 -3.61 -19.77 8.75
CA GLY A 97 -4.77 -19.77 7.88
C GLY A 97 -5.62 -18.51 7.95
N HIS A 98 -5.16 -17.48 8.64
CA HIS A 98 -5.87 -16.21 8.76
C HIS A 98 -5.11 -15.09 8.08
N ARG A 99 -5.84 -14.09 7.62
CA ARG A 99 -5.29 -12.88 7.02
C ARG A 99 -6.01 -11.68 7.62
N GLU A 100 -5.30 -10.58 7.73
CA GLU A 100 -5.85 -9.33 8.24
C GLU A 100 -5.99 -8.32 7.11
N ASP A 101 -7.02 -7.48 7.24
CA ASP A 101 -7.20 -6.36 6.32
C ASP A 101 -6.45 -5.15 6.83
N LEU A 102 -5.71 -4.48 5.96
CA LEU A 102 -5.06 -3.22 6.27
C LEU A 102 -5.60 -2.17 5.31
N PRO A 103 -6.63 -1.43 5.73
CA PRO A 103 -7.17 -0.38 4.87
C PRO A 103 -6.23 0.80 4.80
N ILE A 104 -6.12 1.37 3.61
CA ILE A 104 -5.38 2.61 3.35
C ILE A 104 -6.38 3.54 2.72
N ALA A 105 -6.65 4.66 3.39
CA ALA A 105 -7.64 5.62 2.92
C ALA A 105 -7.00 6.99 2.86
N MET A 106 -7.38 7.75 1.86
CA MET A 106 -6.79 9.07 1.67
C MET A 106 -7.78 10.01 1.02
N ARG A 107 -7.62 11.29 1.31
CA ARG A 107 -8.35 12.34 0.62
C ARG A 107 -7.39 13.06 -0.30
N VAL A 108 -7.72 13.07 -1.57
CA VAL A 108 -6.93 13.71 -2.61
C VAL A 108 -7.67 14.98 -3.01
N LEU A 109 -7.02 16.13 -2.80
CA LEU A 109 -7.66 17.41 -3.02
C LEU A 109 -8.11 17.55 -4.47
N GLY A 110 -9.37 17.90 -4.66
CA GLY A 110 -9.95 18.06 -5.99
C GLY A 110 -10.40 16.78 -6.64
N SER A 111 -9.94 15.62 -6.16
CA SER A 111 -10.30 14.33 -6.74
C SER A 111 -11.26 13.54 -5.86
N GLY A 112 -11.10 13.63 -4.54
CA GLY A 112 -12.02 12.99 -3.61
C GLY A 112 -11.38 11.95 -2.73
N TYR A 113 -12.22 11.05 -2.24
CA TYR A 113 -11.82 10.03 -1.26
C TYR A 113 -11.42 8.75 -1.98
N LEU A 114 -10.22 8.27 -1.68
CA LEU A 114 -9.68 7.02 -2.23
C LEU A 114 -9.45 6.04 -1.10
N SER A 115 -9.90 4.81 -1.28
CA SER A 115 -9.71 3.78 -0.28
C SER A 115 -9.27 2.50 -0.98
N THR A 116 -8.30 1.83 -0.42
CA THR A 116 -7.88 0.50 -0.85
C THR A 116 -7.58 -0.33 0.39
N CYS A 117 -7.48 -1.63 0.22
CA CYS A 117 -7.24 -2.53 1.35
C CYS A 117 -6.21 -3.57 0.96
N LEU A 118 -5.19 -3.72 1.78
CA LEU A 118 -4.18 -4.75 1.60
C LEU A 118 -4.55 -5.95 2.44
N GLN A 119 -4.30 -7.14 1.92
CA GLN A 119 -4.43 -8.37 2.69
C GLN A 119 -3.08 -8.71 3.26
N ILE A 120 -3.00 -8.81 4.59
CA ILE A 120 -1.74 -8.90 5.31
C ILE A 120 -1.69 -10.20 6.09
N LYS A 121 -0.51 -10.79 6.14
CA LYS A 121 -0.17 -11.79 7.15
C LYS A 121 0.96 -11.22 7.99
N TYR A 122 0.73 -11.15 9.32
CA TYR A 122 1.74 -10.69 10.25
C TYR A 122 2.52 -11.88 10.79
N TYR A 123 3.84 -11.78 10.76
CA TYR A 123 4.76 -12.81 11.19
C TYR A 123 5.40 -12.40 12.51
N ARG A 124 5.64 -13.36 13.37
CA ARG A 124 6.36 -13.11 14.62
C ARG A 124 7.75 -12.57 14.31
N LEU A 125 8.25 -11.74 15.20
CA LEU A 125 9.56 -11.12 15.00
C LEU A 125 10.66 -12.17 14.86
N ASP A 126 10.51 -13.33 15.51
CA ASP A 126 11.47 -14.43 15.44
C ASP A 126 11.24 -15.35 14.23
N ASP A 127 10.35 -15.02 13.33
CA ASP A 127 10.04 -15.82 12.15
C ASP A 127 10.38 -15.07 10.85
N GLN A 128 11.58 -14.48 10.81
CA GLN A 128 11.97 -13.68 9.65
C GLN A 128 12.19 -14.55 8.41
N SER A 129 12.59 -15.79 8.58
CA SER A 129 12.84 -16.65 7.44
C SER A 129 11.60 -16.86 6.57
N HIS A 130 10.41 -16.89 7.19
CA HIS A 130 9.17 -17.01 6.44
C HIS A 130 8.66 -15.63 5.97
N CYS A 131 8.84 -14.61 6.80
CA CYS A 131 8.41 -13.25 6.46
C CYS A 131 9.19 -12.71 5.26
N GLU A 132 10.48 -13.03 5.18
CA GLU A 132 11.36 -12.52 4.13
C GLU A 132 11.58 -13.54 3.02
N TRP A 133 10.56 -14.30 2.72
CA TRP A 133 10.61 -15.31 1.67
C TRP A 133 9.44 -15.13 0.72
N GLY A 134 9.69 -15.39 -0.56
CA GLY A 134 8.67 -15.28 -1.58
C GLY A 134 9.03 -14.21 -2.60
N ALA A 135 8.04 -13.64 -3.23
CA ALA A 135 8.24 -12.62 -4.25
C ALA A 135 8.44 -11.26 -3.58
N ARG A 136 9.49 -10.56 -3.95
CA ARG A 136 9.70 -9.18 -3.47
C ARG A 136 8.67 -8.27 -4.10
N LEU A 137 7.98 -7.53 -3.27
CA LEU A 137 7.02 -6.55 -3.74
C LEU A 137 7.75 -5.28 -4.14
N HIS A 138 7.64 -4.90 -5.41
CA HIS A 138 8.19 -3.63 -5.86
C HIS A 138 7.20 -2.51 -5.54
N CYS A 139 5.98 -2.62 -6.04
CA CYS A 139 4.96 -1.63 -5.78
C CYS A 139 3.58 -2.19 -6.13
N ILE A 140 2.55 -1.46 -5.71
CA ILE A 140 1.17 -1.72 -6.08
C ILE A 140 0.72 -0.51 -6.87
N GLU A 141 0.27 -0.72 -8.10
CA GLU A 141 -0.22 0.36 -8.95
C GLU A 141 -1.74 0.35 -8.94
N LEU A 142 -2.32 1.50 -8.68
CA LEU A 142 -3.75 1.68 -8.69
C LEU A 142 -4.09 2.65 -9.82
N ASP A 143 -4.80 2.15 -10.83
CA ASP A 143 -5.32 3.03 -11.87
C ASP A 143 -6.65 3.56 -11.38
N CYS A 144 -6.75 4.87 -11.26
CA CYS A 144 -7.86 5.51 -10.57
C CYS A 144 -8.61 6.47 -11.49
N SER A 145 -9.89 6.64 -11.20
CA SER A 145 -10.69 7.67 -11.82
C SER A 145 -11.49 8.40 -10.76
N SER A 146 -11.64 9.70 -10.95
CA SER A 146 -12.39 10.55 -10.05
C SER A 146 -13.60 11.09 -10.78
N VAL A 147 -14.77 10.95 -10.17
CA VAL A 147 -16.01 11.45 -10.71
C VAL A 147 -16.54 12.52 -9.78
N GLU A 148 -16.73 13.73 -10.31
CA GLU A 148 -17.31 14.85 -9.56
C GLU A 148 -16.52 15.28 -8.34
N GLY A 149 -15.26 14.91 -8.23
CA GLY A 149 -14.39 15.33 -7.13
C GLY A 149 -14.76 14.79 -5.76
N ARG A 150 -15.61 13.76 -5.68
CA ARG A 150 -16.08 13.22 -4.41
C ARG A 150 -15.51 11.87 -4.07
N LEU A 151 -15.46 10.99 -5.04
CA LEU A 151 -15.03 9.62 -4.84
C LEU A 151 -14.05 9.24 -5.93
N VAL A 152 -12.98 8.59 -5.51
CA VAL A 152 -12.00 8.03 -6.44
C VAL A 152 -12.27 6.53 -6.51
N THR A 153 -12.42 6.04 -7.73
CA THR A 153 -12.63 4.61 -7.98
C THR A 153 -11.30 4.01 -8.41
N VAL A 154 -10.93 2.89 -7.81
CA VAL A 154 -9.77 2.11 -8.25
C VAL A 154 -10.28 1.19 -9.35
N ASP A 155 -9.94 1.53 -10.59
CA ASP A 155 -10.39 0.77 -11.76
C ASP A 155 -9.58 -0.49 -11.98
N ARG A 156 -8.31 -0.46 -11.56
CA ARG A 156 -7.41 -1.58 -11.72
C ARG A 156 -6.31 -1.53 -10.66
N GLU A 157 -6.01 -2.69 -10.08
CA GLU A 157 -4.94 -2.82 -9.10
C GLU A 157 -3.94 -3.84 -9.63
N THR A 158 -2.67 -3.48 -9.65
CA THR A 158 -1.62 -4.35 -10.16
C THR A 158 -0.47 -4.43 -9.16
N TYR A 159 -0.12 -5.64 -8.74
CA TYR A 159 1.04 -5.86 -7.89
C TYR A 159 2.25 -6.13 -8.77
N ARG A 160 3.28 -5.29 -8.64
CA ARG A 160 4.53 -5.43 -9.39
C ARG A 160 5.58 -6.07 -8.50
N LYS A 161 6.20 -7.12 -9.00
CA LYS A 161 7.29 -7.78 -8.29
C LYS A 161 8.61 -7.19 -8.74
N LEU A 162 9.60 -7.22 -7.86
CA LEU A 162 10.93 -6.92 -8.26
C LEU A 162 11.50 -8.11 -8.98
N GLY A 163 11.95 -7.83 -10.00
CA GLY A 163 12.40 -8.45 -10.80
C GLY A 163 13.12 -9.50 -11.09
N ILE A 164 12.89 -10.33 -11.40
CA ILE A 164 13.40 -11.17 -11.67
C ILE A 164 13.19 -11.83 -12.56
N GLU A 165 13.48 -12.02 -13.25
CA GLU A 165 13.32 -12.53 -14.09
C GLU A 165 13.99 -13.43 -14.37
N SER A 166 13.97 -14.10 -14.54
CA SER A 166 14.59 -15.01 -14.80
C SER A 166 14.85 -15.56 -15.77
#